data_a176ed8d41564b977f06bf86dee2fc9c
#
_entry.id   a176ed8d41564b977f06bf86dee2fc9c
#
_cell.length_a   1.000
_cell.length_b   1.000
_cell.length_c   1.000
_cell.angle_alpha   90.00
_cell.angle_beta   90.00
_cell.angle_gamma   90.00
#
_symmetry.space_group_name_H-M   'P 1'
#
loop_
_entity.id
_entity.type
_entity.pdbx_description
1 polymer ?
#
loop_
_entity_poly.entity_id
_entity_poly.type
_entity_poly.pdbx_seq_one_letter_code
_entity_poly.pdbx_strand_id
1 'polypeptide(L)'
;MRNLEDMKKSDNIMSSDAKEGTENIPDIDKVISELVNYASENELIEADDKIFIVNRLLDIFEKNGLAEDSEIIKNSGVQELNNTRPIADILSDCLKIAVDNGLIEDTQLNRDLFDTKVMGAVTPMPSVVRKHFKELYNNNPKLATDYFYELNKACNYIRCDRIEKDQKWKYNSEYGIIDITINLSKPEKDPKDIIKQGKFAASGYPKCLLCKENEGYAGTLSHPARQNLRVIPLELSGEKYYMQYSPYVYYNEHCIVFNDKHIPMKIDKSTFKKLIEFTEKFPHYTLGSNADLPIVGGSILSHDHFQGGAYEFPMARAEYVYTFDMGQFGDVKAGILNWPMSVIRLSSNNKESLVNACDYILYKWRGYTDEEAFIYCNTDGEQHNTITPICRRKADNYEMDLVLRNNITTKECPWGVYHPSANLHHIKKENIGLIEVMGMAILPARLDKEMGILKNALLNNEAIRLISEIEKHAEWVESWKDNYDITRGNVDEIIKSEIGKVFVQVLECAGVYKTDEKGREAFIRFTNNLT
;
A
#
# COMPACT_ATOMS: atom_id res chain seq x y z
N MET A 1 27.56 -25.68 -72.51
CA MET A 1 26.25 -25.43 -73.11
C MET A 1 25.33 -26.58 -72.78
N ARG A 2 24.56 -26.46 -71.76
CA ARG A 2 23.29 -27.19 -71.51
C ARG A 2 22.49 -26.35 -70.50
N ASN A 3 21.54 -25.81 -71.04
CA ASN A 3 20.27 -25.21 -70.69
C ASN A 3 19.91 -24.90 -69.23
N LEU A 4 19.73 -23.59 -69.09
CA LEU A 4 19.13 -22.81 -67.99
C LEU A 4 17.60 -22.86 -68.01
N GLU A 5 16.92 -23.91 -68.40
CA GLU A 5 15.45 -23.97 -68.51
C GLU A 5 14.74 -24.98 -67.61
N ASP A 6 15.46 -25.77 -66.79
CA ASP A 6 14.85 -26.81 -65.94
C ASP A 6 14.81 -26.46 -64.41
N MET A 7 15.04 -25.19 -64.05
CA MET A 7 14.94 -24.73 -62.63
C MET A 7 13.77 -23.81 -62.35
N LYS A 8 12.72 -23.83 -63.14
CA LYS A 8 11.50 -22.98 -62.94
C LYS A 8 10.20 -23.75 -62.79
N LYS A 9 10.22 -24.96 -62.19
CA LYS A 9 8.99 -25.73 -61.94
C LYS A 9 8.95 -26.48 -60.62
N SER A 10 9.48 -25.94 -59.49
CA SER A 10 9.30 -26.53 -58.17
C SER A 10 9.03 -25.53 -57.03
N ASP A 11 8.69 -24.26 -57.32
CA ASP A 11 8.37 -23.25 -56.30
C ASP A 11 6.91 -22.76 -56.42
N ASN A 12 5.97 -23.69 -56.39
CA ASN A 12 4.56 -23.34 -56.35
C ASN A 12 3.70 -24.39 -55.61
N ILE A 13 4.09 -24.76 -54.38
CA ILE A 13 3.20 -25.37 -53.38
C ILE A 13 3.87 -25.19 -52.02
N MET A 14 3.66 -24.06 -51.36
CA MET A 14 3.64 -23.85 -49.91
C MET A 14 3.56 -22.35 -49.60
N SER A 15 2.41 -21.75 -49.80
CA SER A 15 2.07 -20.45 -49.21
C SER A 15 0.56 -20.34 -49.07
N SER A 16 0.02 -21.14 -48.16
CA SER A 16 -1.30 -20.86 -47.58
C SER A 16 -1.26 -21.41 -46.15
N ASP A 17 -1.52 -20.50 -45.23
CA ASP A 17 -1.74 -20.65 -43.80
C ASP A 17 -0.62 -20.13 -42.89
N ALA A 18 -0.35 -18.82 -43.02
CA ALA A 18 0.05 -17.98 -41.92
C ALA A 18 -0.76 -16.68 -42.02
N LYS A 19 -2.05 -16.76 -41.79
CA LYS A 19 -2.80 -15.64 -41.26
C LYS A 19 -2.52 -15.58 -39.77
N GLU A 20 -1.37 -15.00 -39.37
CA GLU A 20 -1.26 -14.34 -38.09
C GLU A 20 -2.43 -13.36 -38.03
N GLY A 21 -3.30 -13.51 -37.03
CA GLY A 21 -4.41 -12.61 -36.79
C GLY A 21 -3.81 -11.21 -36.57
N THR A 22 -3.97 -10.32 -37.54
CA THR A 22 -3.82 -8.90 -37.31
C THR A 22 -4.92 -8.53 -36.33
N GLU A 23 -4.59 -8.52 -35.02
CA GLU A 23 -5.48 -7.91 -34.04
C GLU A 23 -5.76 -6.47 -34.53
N ASN A 24 -7.02 -6.16 -34.77
CA ASN A 24 -7.43 -4.83 -35.23
C ASN A 24 -6.92 -3.78 -34.22
N ILE A 25 -6.11 -2.82 -34.70
CA ILE A 25 -5.71 -1.65 -33.91
C ILE A 25 -7.00 -0.87 -33.62
N PRO A 26 -7.28 -0.52 -32.34
CA PRO A 26 -8.45 0.27 -32.02
C PRO A 26 -8.48 1.62 -32.77
N ASP A 27 -9.65 2.10 -33.12
CA ASP A 27 -9.80 3.43 -33.73
C ASP A 27 -9.54 4.50 -32.66
N ILE A 28 -8.52 5.32 -32.90
CA ILE A 28 -8.09 6.37 -31.97
C ILE A 28 -9.18 7.41 -31.70
N ASP A 29 -10.00 7.80 -32.71
CA ASP A 29 -11.07 8.77 -32.52
C ASP A 29 -12.17 8.22 -31.63
N LYS A 30 -12.48 6.93 -31.78
CA LYS A 30 -13.41 6.23 -30.92
C LYS A 30 -12.89 6.15 -29.49
N VAL A 31 -11.62 5.80 -29.29
CA VAL A 31 -11.00 5.69 -27.95
C VAL A 31 -10.95 7.06 -27.26
N ILE A 32 -10.62 8.14 -27.97
CA ILE A 32 -10.68 9.51 -27.43
C ILE A 32 -12.11 9.88 -27.03
N SER A 33 -13.12 9.54 -27.86
CA SER A 33 -14.52 9.76 -27.54
C SER A 33 -14.97 9.01 -26.29
N GLU A 34 -14.64 7.72 -26.19
CA GLU A 34 -14.94 6.89 -25.02
C GLU A 34 -14.29 7.45 -23.74
N LEU A 35 -13.04 7.90 -23.80
CA LEU A 35 -12.33 8.49 -22.66
C LEU A 35 -12.95 9.82 -22.22
N VAL A 36 -13.33 10.70 -23.14
CA VAL A 36 -14.00 11.97 -22.83
C VAL A 36 -15.39 11.73 -22.21
N ASN A 37 -16.13 10.76 -22.75
CA ASN A 37 -17.42 10.37 -22.18
C ASN A 37 -17.25 9.79 -20.77
N TYR A 38 -16.30 8.87 -20.56
CA TYR A 38 -15.95 8.36 -19.25
C TYR A 38 -15.62 9.48 -18.24
N ALA A 39 -14.78 10.42 -18.66
CA ALA A 39 -14.39 11.54 -17.80
C ALA A 39 -15.59 12.44 -17.44
N SER A 40 -16.52 12.66 -18.37
CA SER A 40 -17.74 13.43 -18.13
C SER A 40 -18.71 12.70 -17.19
N GLU A 41 -18.96 11.41 -17.40
CA GLU A 41 -19.84 10.59 -16.55
C GLU A 41 -19.33 10.43 -15.11
N ASN A 42 -18.00 10.45 -14.94
CA ASN A 42 -17.36 10.37 -13.62
C ASN A 42 -17.01 11.74 -13.01
N GLU A 43 -17.60 12.83 -13.55
CA GLU A 43 -17.44 14.20 -13.03
C GLU A 43 -15.96 14.67 -12.96
N LEU A 44 -15.10 14.09 -13.81
CA LEU A 44 -13.70 14.51 -13.91
C LEU A 44 -13.53 15.81 -14.72
N ILE A 45 -14.44 16.07 -15.67
CA ILE A 45 -14.43 17.24 -16.53
C ILE A 45 -15.82 17.85 -16.64
N GLU A 46 -15.91 19.16 -16.74
CA GLU A 46 -17.14 19.89 -17.05
C GLU A 46 -17.46 19.83 -18.56
N ALA A 47 -18.72 20.10 -18.90
CA ALA A 47 -19.16 20.08 -20.30
C ALA A 47 -18.36 21.07 -21.18
N ASP A 48 -18.01 22.23 -20.63
CA ASP A 48 -17.26 23.28 -21.33
C ASP A 48 -15.79 22.91 -21.58
N ASP A 49 -15.25 21.92 -20.84
CA ASP A 49 -13.86 21.48 -20.97
C ASP A 49 -13.65 20.41 -22.06
N LYS A 50 -14.71 19.80 -22.59
CA LYS A 50 -14.62 18.65 -23.50
C LYS A 50 -13.73 18.91 -24.72
N ILE A 51 -13.89 20.04 -25.42
CA ILE A 51 -13.08 20.36 -26.59
C ILE A 51 -11.62 20.53 -26.22
N PHE A 52 -11.34 21.20 -25.09
CA PHE A 52 -9.99 21.37 -24.59
C PHE A 52 -9.32 20.03 -24.30
N ILE A 53 -10.04 19.12 -23.67
CA ILE A 53 -9.55 17.76 -23.36
C ILE A 53 -9.31 16.94 -24.62
N VAL A 54 -10.22 16.98 -25.60
CA VAL A 54 -10.02 16.33 -26.90
C VAL A 54 -8.71 16.79 -27.52
N ASN A 55 -8.46 18.11 -27.58
CA ASN A 55 -7.23 18.65 -28.18
C ASN A 55 -5.97 18.24 -27.41
N ARG A 56 -6.04 18.13 -26.07
CA ARG A 56 -4.94 17.60 -25.27
C ARG A 56 -4.67 16.13 -25.54
N LEU A 57 -5.71 15.32 -25.73
CA LEU A 57 -5.57 13.90 -26.07
C LEU A 57 -5.00 13.72 -27.47
N LEU A 58 -5.43 14.54 -28.46
CA LEU A 58 -4.84 14.55 -29.80
C LEU A 58 -3.32 14.84 -29.73
N ASP A 59 -2.90 15.82 -28.94
CA ASP A 59 -1.47 16.12 -28.70
C ASP A 59 -0.73 14.93 -28.09
N ILE A 60 -1.32 14.25 -27.10
CA ILE A 60 -0.71 13.09 -26.45
C ILE A 60 -0.49 11.93 -27.42
N PHE A 61 -1.43 11.72 -28.36
CA PHE A 61 -1.36 10.69 -29.40
C PHE A 61 -0.65 11.16 -30.67
N GLU A 62 -0.09 12.39 -30.70
CA GLU A 62 0.59 13.00 -31.86
C GLU A 62 -0.29 13.01 -33.10
N LYS A 63 -1.61 13.21 -32.94
CA LYS A 63 -2.58 13.24 -34.00
C LYS A 63 -2.99 14.68 -34.34
N ASN A 64 -2.97 15.04 -35.62
CA ASN A 64 -3.24 16.42 -36.09
C ASN A 64 -4.71 16.84 -36.00
N GLY A 65 -5.65 15.92 -35.84
CA GLY A 65 -7.10 16.20 -35.76
C GLY A 65 -7.94 14.94 -35.77
N LEU A 66 -9.25 15.12 -35.63
CA LEU A 66 -10.25 14.05 -35.72
C LEU A 66 -10.66 13.84 -37.21
N ALA A 67 -11.10 12.61 -37.52
CA ALA A 67 -11.72 12.32 -38.80
C ALA A 67 -13.06 13.08 -38.95
N GLU A 68 -13.44 13.49 -40.17
CA GLU A 68 -14.68 14.25 -40.44
C GLU A 68 -15.95 13.49 -40.01
N ASP A 69 -15.89 12.18 -39.99
CA ASP A 69 -16.98 11.30 -39.56
C ASP A 69 -16.93 10.93 -38.08
N SER A 70 -15.98 11.45 -37.34
CA SER A 70 -15.86 11.24 -35.87
C SER A 70 -17.16 11.64 -35.16
N GLU A 71 -17.61 10.80 -34.22
CA GLU A 71 -18.79 11.06 -33.40
C GLU A 71 -18.67 12.33 -32.56
N ILE A 72 -17.44 12.72 -32.17
CA ILE A 72 -17.17 13.97 -31.45
C ILE A 72 -17.54 15.18 -32.29
N ILE A 73 -17.30 15.15 -33.64
CA ILE A 73 -17.62 16.24 -34.56
C ILE A 73 -19.10 16.24 -34.90
N LYS A 74 -19.68 15.05 -35.15
CA LYS A 74 -21.10 14.92 -35.54
C LYS A 74 -22.07 15.27 -34.42
N ASN A 75 -21.70 14.97 -33.20
CA ASN A 75 -22.50 15.22 -32.03
C ASN A 75 -21.94 16.44 -31.28
N SER A 76 -22.26 17.65 -31.79
CA SER A 76 -22.01 18.91 -31.05
C SER A 76 -22.78 19.01 -29.72
N GLY A 77 -23.35 17.89 -29.26
CA GLY A 77 -23.91 17.63 -27.95
C GLY A 77 -23.80 16.14 -27.68
N VAL A 78 -23.02 15.78 -26.69
CA VAL A 78 -22.76 14.42 -26.22
C VAL A 78 -24.06 13.64 -26.09
N GLN A 79 -24.26 12.61 -26.91
CA GLN A 79 -25.18 11.55 -26.56
C GLN A 79 -24.63 10.86 -25.31
N GLU A 80 -25.43 10.84 -24.25
CA GLU A 80 -25.19 9.99 -23.09
C GLU A 80 -25.14 8.54 -23.60
N LEU A 81 -23.93 8.01 -23.78
CA LEU A 81 -23.73 6.58 -23.98
C LEU A 81 -23.96 5.93 -22.61
N ASN A 82 -25.19 5.48 -22.38
CA ASN A 82 -25.54 4.68 -21.19
C ASN A 82 -24.79 3.35 -21.23
N ASN A 83 -23.51 3.34 -20.98
CA ASN A 83 -22.64 2.21 -20.63
C ASN A 83 -21.20 2.50 -21.04
N THR A 84 -20.48 3.34 -20.30
CA THR A 84 -19.05 3.46 -20.51
C THR A 84 -18.34 2.18 -20.12
N ARG A 85 -17.39 1.78 -20.98
CA ARG A 85 -16.49 0.65 -20.69
C ARG A 85 -15.66 0.94 -19.43
N PRO A 86 -15.19 -0.09 -18.70
CA PRO A 86 -14.24 0.09 -17.62
C PRO A 86 -13.01 0.88 -18.08
N ILE A 87 -12.51 1.79 -17.23
CA ILE A 87 -11.36 2.64 -17.59
C ILE A 87 -10.12 1.80 -17.94
N ALA A 88 -9.93 0.66 -17.31
CA ALA A 88 -8.82 -0.25 -17.61
C ALA A 88 -8.84 -0.73 -19.07
N ASP A 89 -10.03 -1.01 -19.64
CA ASP A 89 -10.19 -1.45 -21.01
C ASP A 89 -9.92 -0.31 -22.00
N ILE A 90 -10.44 0.90 -21.72
CA ILE A 90 -10.19 2.11 -22.53
C ILE A 90 -8.69 2.40 -22.55
N LEU A 91 -8.02 2.34 -21.40
CA LEU A 91 -6.58 2.56 -21.29
C LEU A 91 -5.77 1.46 -21.97
N SER A 92 -6.24 0.22 -21.96
CA SER A 92 -5.62 -0.89 -22.70
C SER A 92 -5.59 -0.59 -24.21
N ASP A 93 -6.69 -0.06 -24.76
CA ASP A 93 -6.74 0.38 -26.16
C ASP A 93 -5.82 1.57 -26.42
N CYS A 94 -5.79 2.56 -25.52
CA CYS A 94 -4.83 3.68 -25.59
C CYS A 94 -3.38 3.19 -25.67
N LEU A 95 -3.02 2.21 -24.84
CA LEU A 95 -1.67 1.63 -24.79
C LEU A 95 -1.35 0.83 -26.04
N LYS A 96 -2.32 0.07 -26.59
CA LYS A 96 -2.15 -0.65 -27.84
C LYS A 96 -1.87 0.33 -28.99
N ILE A 97 -2.67 1.39 -29.12
CA ILE A 97 -2.46 2.46 -30.12
C ILE A 97 -1.06 3.08 -29.96
N ALA A 98 -0.65 3.37 -28.72
CA ALA A 98 0.64 4.04 -28.47
C ALA A 98 1.83 3.13 -28.84
N VAL A 99 1.76 1.84 -28.58
CA VAL A 99 2.79 0.86 -28.96
C VAL A 99 2.82 0.64 -30.46
N ASP A 100 1.66 0.41 -31.09
CA ASP A 100 1.55 0.12 -32.52
C ASP A 100 1.99 1.30 -33.40
N ASN A 101 1.74 2.54 -32.92
CA ASN A 101 2.21 3.77 -33.59
C ASN A 101 3.66 4.16 -33.20
N GLY A 102 4.33 3.38 -32.37
CA GLY A 102 5.73 3.65 -31.97
C GLY A 102 5.90 4.87 -31.04
N LEU A 103 4.83 5.35 -30.38
CA LEU A 103 4.90 6.46 -29.43
C LEU A 103 5.62 6.05 -28.14
N ILE A 104 5.54 4.77 -27.77
CA ILE A 104 6.23 4.18 -26.61
C ILE A 104 6.82 2.82 -26.94
N GLU A 105 7.92 2.45 -26.27
CA GLU A 105 8.41 1.07 -26.24
C GLU A 105 7.47 0.19 -25.41
N ASP A 106 7.23 -1.05 -25.83
CA ASP A 106 6.37 -1.99 -25.12
C ASP A 106 7.06 -2.57 -23.87
N THR A 107 7.12 -1.75 -22.82
CA THR A 107 7.56 -2.13 -21.48
C THR A 107 6.53 -1.72 -20.45
N GLN A 108 6.44 -2.47 -19.34
CA GLN A 108 5.47 -2.13 -18.27
C GLN A 108 5.68 -0.69 -17.75
N LEU A 109 6.93 -0.26 -17.65
CA LEU A 109 7.25 1.09 -17.19
C LEU A 109 6.73 2.18 -18.15
N ASN A 110 6.95 2.03 -19.47
CA ASN A 110 6.46 2.99 -20.46
C ASN A 110 4.93 2.98 -20.55
N ARG A 111 4.31 1.80 -20.42
CA ARG A 111 2.86 1.67 -20.31
C ARG A 111 2.32 2.45 -19.11
N ASP A 112 2.92 2.30 -17.93
CA ASP A 112 2.51 3.02 -16.71
C ASP A 112 2.76 4.54 -16.79
N LEU A 113 3.80 4.99 -17.50
CA LEU A 113 4.03 6.41 -17.76
C LEU A 113 3.00 6.99 -18.73
N PHE A 114 2.67 6.26 -19.79
CA PHE A 114 1.76 6.74 -20.83
C PHE A 114 0.31 6.76 -20.36
N ASP A 115 -0.20 5.69 -19.72
CA ASP A 115 -1.56 5.67 -19.20
C ASP A 115 -1.79 6.75 -18.14
N THR A 116 -0.79 7.01 -17.30
CA THR A 116 -0.85 8.12 -16.33
C THR A 116 -0.83 9.48 -17.02
N LYS A 117 -0.11 9.64 -18.15
CA LYS A 117 -0.13 10.86 -18.98
C LYS A 117 -1.52 11.08 -19.58
N VAL A 118 -2.15 10.03 -20.11
CA VAL A 118 -3.52 10.08 -20.66
C VAL A 118 -4.52 10.48 -19.57
N MET A 119 -4.50 9.79 -18.43
CA MET A 119 -5.39 10.12 -17.29
C MET A 119 -5.13 11.50 -16.71
N GLY A 120 -3.88 11.97 -16.72
CA GLY A 120 -3.52 13.33 -16.31
C GLY A 120 -4.19 14.43 -17.15
N ALA A 121 -4.55 14.13 -18.42
CA ALA A 121 -5.27 15.06 -19.26
C ALA A 121 -6.72 15.28 -18.83
N VAL A 122 -7.37 14.24 -18.30
CA VAL A 122 -8.78 14.26 -17.87
C VAL A 122 -8.95 14.47 -16.37
N THR A 123 -7.87 14.44 -15.58
CA THR A 123 -7.95 14.63 -14.11
C THR A 123 -8.15 16.11 -13.77
N PRO A 124 -9.14 16.50 -12.94
CA PRO A 124 -9.43 17.88 -12.59
C PRO A 124 -8.20 18.59 -12.00
N MET A 125 -8.12 19.92 -12.20
CA MET A 125 -7.03 20.72 -11.62
C MET A 125 -7.03 20.67 -10.09
N PRO A 126 -5.86 20.73 -9.43
CA PRO A 126 -5.76 20.69 -7.96
C PRO A 126 -6.63 21.73 -7.26
N SER A 127 -6.79 22.93 -7.84
CA SER A 127 -7.63 23.99 -7.28
C SER A 127 -9.12 23.63 -7.27
N VAL A 128 -9.60 22.96 -8.32
CA VAL A 128 -10.99 22.47 -8.42
C VAL A 128 -11.26 21.41 -7.35
N VAL A 129 -10.39 20.39 -7.29
CA VAL A 129 -10.51 19.29 -6.32
C VAL A 129 -10.50 19.82 -4.88
N ARG A 130 -9.56 20.72 -4.54
CA ARG A 130 -9.45 21.28 -3.19
C ARG A 130 -10.64 22.16 -2.81
N LYS A 131 -11.19 22.92 -3.77
CA LYS A 131 -12.38 23.73 -3.54
C LYS A 131 -13.57 22.84 -3.23
N HIS A 132 -13.84 21.85 -4.06
CA HIS A 132 -14.96 20.93 -3.89
C HIS A 132 -14.83 20.09 -2.59
N PHE A 133 -13.62 19.56 -2.32
CA PHE A 133 -13.34 18.88 -1.05
C PHE A 133 -13.68 19.76 0.16
N LYS A 134 -13.28 21.05 0.14
CA LYS A 134 -13.55 21.98 1.24
C LYS A 134 -15.05 22.26 1.41
N GLU A 135 -15.78 22.40 0.33
CA GLU A 135 -17.23 22.60 0.35
C GLU A 135 -17.94 21.41 1.00
N LEU A 136 -17.59 20.19 0.61
CA LEU A 136 -18.12 18.96 1.20
C LEU A 136 -17.70 18.79 2.66
N TYR A 137 -16.43 19.09 2.98
CA TYR A 137 -15.90 18.99 4.34
C TYR A 137 -16.66 19.89 5.33
N ASN A 138 -17.03 21.09 4.91
CA ASN A 138 -17.81 22.01 5.75
C ASN A 138 -19.19 21.45 6.10
N ASN A 139 -19.75 20.57 5.28
CA ASN A 139 -21.01 19.89 5.54
C ASN A 139 -20.80 18.62 6.37
N ASN A 140 -19.88 17.76 5.95
CA ASN A 140 -19.53 16.50 6.63
C ASN A 140 -18.16 16.03 6.16
N PRO A 141 -17.17 15.82 7.07
CA PRO A 141 -15.85 15.31 6.72
C PRO A 141 -15.89 14.00 5.92
N LYS A 142 -16.86 13.11 6.20
CA LYS A 142 -16.99 11.84 5.48
C LYS A 142 -17.37 12.05 4.01
N LEU A 143 -18.27 12.99 3.70
CA LEU A 143 -18.61 13.28 2.30
C LEU A 143 -17.40 13.77 1.51
N ALA A 144 -16.52 14.54 2.13
CA ALA A 144 -15.29 15.02 1.49
C ALA A 144 -14.30 13.89 1.21
N THR A 145 -14.13 12.96 2.17
CA THR A 145 -13.24 11.81 1.95
C THR A 145 -13.81 10.82 0.96
N ASP A 146 -15.12 10.55 0.99
CA ASP A 146 -15.81 9.71 0.00
C ASP A 146 -15.61 10.27 -1.42
N TYR A 147 -15.89 11.57 -1.64
CA TYR A 147 -15.62 12.24 -2.92
C TYR A 147 -14.17 12.07 -3.35
N PHE A 148 -13.23 12.37 -2.45
CA PHE A 148 -11.82 12.32 -2.81
C PHE A 148 -11.34 10.90 -3.11
N TYR A 149 -11.90 9.89 -2.43
CA TYR A 149 -11.61 8.49 -2.70
C TYR A 149 -12.16 8.04 -4.07
N GLU A 150 -13.42 8.37 -4.37
CA GLU A 150 -14.03 8.08 -5.68
C GLU A 150 -13.30 8.80 -6.82
N LEU A 151 -12.90 10.06 -6.64
CA LEU A 151 -12.07 10.79 -7.61
C LEU A 151 -10.76 10.02 -7.90
N ASN A 152 -10.07 9.53 -6.88
CA ASN A 152 -8.81 8.81 -7.07
C ASN A 152 -8.99 7.45 -7.78
N LYS A 153 -10.15 6.82 -7.66
CA LYS A 153 -10.53 5.64 -8.45
C LYS A 153 -10.88 6.04 -9.89
N ALA A 154 -11.71 7.04 -10.06
CA ALA A 154 -12.15 7.51 -11.38
C ALA A 154 -10.98 8.01 -12.24
N CYS A 155 -10.01 8.74 -11.67
CA CYS A 155 -8.83 9.17 -12.40
C CYS A 155 -7.73 8.10 -12.51
N ASN A 156 -8.04 6.83 -12.16
CA ASN A 156 -7.14 5.69 -12.23
C ASN A 156 -5.80 5.88 -11.48
N TYR A 157 -5.80 6.75 -10.44
CA TYR A 157 -4.68 6.82 -9.51
C TYR A 157 -4.68 5.59 -8.61
N ILE A 158 -5.87 5.17 -8.14
CA ILE A 158 -6.14 3.87 -7.54
C ILE A 158 -6.53 2.92 -8.66
N ARG A 159 -5.66 1.96 -8.95
CA ARG A 159 -5.84 0.99 -10.04
C ARG A 159 -6.68 -0.18 -9.58
N CYS A 160 -8.01 -0.03 -9.60
CA CYS A 160 -8.95 -1.02 -9.08
C CYS A 160 -8.78 -2.38 -9.77
N ASP A 161 -8.55 -2.41 -11.09
CA ASP A 161 -8.30 -3.62 -11.88
C ASP A 161 -7.11 -4.45 -11.39
N ARG A 162 -6.09 -3.80 -10.83
CA ARG A 162 -4.92 -4.48 -10.24
C ARG A 162 -5.22 -4.93 -8.81
N ILE A 163 -5.92 -4.11 -8.02
CA ILE A 163 -6.25 -4.39 -6.61
C ILE A 163 -7.23 -5.55 -6.48
N GLU A 164 -8.15 -5.72 -7.44
CA GLU A 164 -9.09 -6.84 -7.48
C GLU A 164 -8.41 -8.21 -7.62
N LYS A 165 -7.16 -8.24 -8.09
CA LYS A 165 -6.36 -9.46 -8.18
C LYS A 165 -5.74 -9.88 -6.85
N ASP A 166 -5.67 -8.97 -5.86
CA ASP A 166 -5.10 -9.25 -4.54
C ASP A 166 -5.88 -10.39 -3.87
N GLN A 167 -5.17 -11.38 -3.34
CA GLN A 167 -5.80 -12.43 -2.56
C GLN A 167 -5.95 -11.98 -1.11
N LYS A 168 -7.18 -12.02 -0.57
CA LYS A 168 -7.51 -11.56 0.77
C LYS A 168 -8.29 -12.61 1.54
N TRP A 169 -7.89 -12.87 2.78
CA TRP A 169 -8.63 -13.76 3.69
C TRP A 169 -8.40 -13.38 5.14
N LYS A 170 -9.18 -14.01 6.04
CA LYS A 170 -9.07 -13.81 7.48
C LYS A 170 -8.58 -15.09 8.14
N TYR A 171 -7.71 -14.93 9.14
CA TYR A 171 -7.22 -16.02 9.96
C TYR A 171 -7.63 -15.80 11.43
N ASN A 172 -8.25 -16.82 12.04
CA ASN A 172 -8.63 -16.80 13.46
C ASN A 172 -7.45 -17.26 14.30
N SER A 173 -6.87 -16.35 15.08
CA SER A 173 -5.77 -16.62 16.02
C SER A 173 -6.24 -16.51 17.46
N GLU A 174 -5.38 -16.87 18.40
CA GLU A 174 -5.59 -16.65 19.85
C GLU A 174 -5.68 -15.16 20.24
N TYR A 175 -5.17 -14.26 19.39
CA TYR A 175 -5.24 -12.80 19.55
C TYR A 175 -6.46 -12.18 18.85
N GLY A 176 -7.31 -12.99 18.25
CA GLY A 176 -8.44 -12.57 17.43
C GLY A 176 -8.19 -12.76 15.94
N ILE A 177 -9.06 -12.13 15.15
CA ILE A 177 -9.02 -12.26 13.68
C ILE A 177 -7.88 -11.39 13.11
N ILE A 178 -7.01 -12.00 12.31
CA ILE A 178 -5.93 -11.36 11.56
C ILE A 178 -6.33 -11.28 10.08
N ASP A 179 -6.09 -10.13 9.44
CA ASP A 179 -6.33 -9.93 8.01
C ASP A 179 -5.06 -10.26 7.22
N ILE A 180 -5.19 -11.05 6.15
CA ILE A 180 -4.05 -11.46 5.33
C ILE A 180 -4.31 -11.11 3.87
N THR A 181 -3.30 -10.50 3.24
CA THR A 181 -3.33 -10.13 1.83
C THR A 181 -2.04 -10.57 1.15
N ILE A 182 -2.14 -11.33 0.05
CA ILE A 182 -1.06 -11.43 -0.94
C ILE A 182 -1.28 -10.29 -1.93
N ASN A 183 -0.34 -9.34 -1.95
CA ASN A 183 -0.49 -8.14 -2.75
C ASN A 183 0.06 -8.35 -4.16
N LEU A 184 -0.84 -8.39 -5.14
CA LEU A 184 -0.54 -8.52 -6.58
C LEU A 184 -0.59 -7.17 -7.32
N SER A 185 -1.14 -6.14 -6.67
CA SER A 185 -1.31 -4.80 -7.26
C SER A 185 -0.01 -4.00 -7.35
N LYS A 186 0.99 -4.32 -6.49
CA LYS A 186 2.30 -3.69 -6.52
C LYS A 186 3.21 -4.45 -7.49
N PRO A 187 3.56 -3.85 -8.65
CA PRO A 187 4.40 -4.52 -9.62
C PRO A 187 5.78 -4.83 -9.03
N GLU A 188 6.24 -6.07 -9.20
CA GLU A 188 7.63 -6.42 -8.95
C GLU A 188 8.49 -5.75 -10.03
N LYS A 189 9.62 -5.15 -9.63
CA LYS A 189 10.52 -4.51 -10.59
C LYS A 189 11.20 -5.56 -11.44
N ASP A 190 11.07 -5.44 -12.77
CA ASP A 190 11.85 -6.26 -13.70
C ASP A 190 13.36 -6.01 -13.46
N PRO A 191 14.19 -7.05 -13.35
CA PRO A 191 15.63 -6.90 -13.22
C PRO A 191 16.26 -6.03 -14.32
N LYS A 192 15.71 -6.05 -15.54
CA LYS A 192 16.15 -5.19 -16.65
C LYS A 192 15.84 -3.72 -16.39
N ASP A 193 14.71 -3.42 -15.80
CA ASP A 193 14.31 -2.06 -15.42
C ASP A 193 15.17 -1.53 -14.26
N ILE A 194 15.54 -2.38 -13.30
CA ILE A 194 16.47 -2.04 -12.21
C ILE A 194 17.84 -1.63 -12.78
N ILE A 195 18.36 -2.37 -13.77
CA ILE A 195 19.64 -2.06 -14.42
C ILE A 195 19.56 -0.76 -15.22
N LYS A 196 18.46 -0.51 -15.94
CA LYS A 196 18.21 0.76 -16.64
C LYS A 196 18.12 1.92 -15.65
N GLN A 197 17.34 1.77 -14.56
CA GLN A 197 17.18 2.78 -13.51
C GLN A 197 18.52 3.19 -12.86
N GLY A 198 19.43 2.24 -12.60
CA GLY A 198 20.74 2.51 -12.00
C GLY A 198 21.67 3.37 -12.87
N LYS A 199 21.37 3.57 -14.16
CA LYS A 199 22.14 4.41 -15.09
C LYS A 199 21.69 5.88 -15.11
N PHE A 200 20.54 6.19 -14.54
CA PHE A 200 20.00 7.55 -14.50
C PHE A 200 20.27 8.19 -13.13
N ALA A 201 20.93 9.33 -13.12
CA ALA A 201 21.10 10.13 -11.91
C ALA A 201 19.71 10.56 -11.40
N ALA A 202 19.45 10.37 -10.10
CA ALA A 202 18.23 10.89 -9.49
C ALA A 202 18.19 12.42 -9.69
N SER A 203 17.11 12.94 -10.25
CA SER A 203 16.97 14.38 -10.58
C SER A 203 16.91 15.28 -9.34
N GLY A 204 16.72 14.69 -8.14
CA GLY A 204 16.48 15.44 -6.90
C GLY A 204 15.11 16.16 -6.85
N TYR A 205 14.28 15.99 -7.88
CA TYR A 205 12.92 16.54 -7.97
C TYR A 205 11.98 15.53 -8.65
N PRO A 206 10.89 15.11 -7.96
CA PRO A 206 10.66 15.26 -6.51
C PRO A 206 11.75 14.55 -5.68
N LYS A 207 12.02 15.02 -4.43
CA LYS A 207 13.06 14.41 -3.57
C LYS A 207 12.73 12.97 -3.15
N CYS A 208 11.45 12.65 -2.93
CA CYS A 208 10.96 11.30 -2.63
C CYS A 208 9.51 11.12 -3.08
N LEU A 209 8.98 9.89 -2.93
CA LEU A 209 7.62 9.52 -3.34
C LEU A 209 6.50 10.24 -2.58
N LEU A 210 6.80 10.87 -1.42
CA LEU A 210 5.83 11.57 -0.57
C LEU A 210 5.90 13.10 -0.71
N CYS A 211 6.85 13.66 -1.47
CA CYS A 211 6.92 15.10 -1.66
C CYS A 211 5.70 15.62 -2.44
N LYS A 212 5.17 16.80 -2.04
CA LYS A 212 4.04 17.44 -2.71
C LYS A 212 4.30 17.73 -4.20
N GLU A 213 5.56 17.85 -4.58
CA GLU A 213 6.02 18.03 -5.96
C GLU A 213 5.69 16.83 -6.86
N ASN A 214 5.23 15.72 -6.30
CA ASN A 214 4.68 14.60 -7.08
C ASN A 214 3.33 14.95 -7.73
N GLU A 215 2.54 15.88 -7.19
CA GLU A 215 1.25 16.25 -7.75
C GLU A 215 1.41 16.78 -9.18
N GLY A 216 0.91 16.03 -10.16
CA GLY A 216 1.04 16.37 -11.59
C GLY A 216 2.38 15.99 -12.23
N TYR A 217 3.30 15.33 -11.52
CA TYR A 217 4.62 14.98 -12.06
C TYR A 217 4.54 13.92 -13.15
N ALA A 218 5.21 14.18 -14.28
CA ALA A 218 5.16 13.30 -15.46
C ALA A 218 5.84 11.94 -15.25
N GLY A 219 6.71 11.84 -14.25
CA GLY A 219 7.51 10.64 -14.03
C GLY A 219 8.76 10.57 -14.89
N THR A 220 9.58 9.59 -14.61
CA THR A 220 10.79 9.23 -15.37
C THR A 220 10.99 7.71 -15.26
N LEU A 221 12.00 7.18 -15.92
CA LEU A 221 12.39 5.77 -15.77
C LEU A 221 12.74 5.38 -14.33
N SER A 222 13.15 6.34 -13.49
CA SER A 222 13.54 6.13 -12.08
C SER A 222 12.52 6.61 -11.05
N HIS A 223 11.49 7.36 -11.47
CA HIS A 223 10.46 7.91 -10.59
C HIS A 223 9.08 7.77 -11.24
N PRO A 224 8.06 7.22 -10.53
CA PRO A 224 6.75 6.96 -11.12
C PRO A 224 6.04 8.24 -11.56
N ALA A 225 5.25 8.14 -12.63
CA ALA A 225 4.32 9.19 -13.05
C ALA A 225 3.22 9.42 -11.99
N ARG A 226 2.80 10.67 -11.85
CA ARG A 226 1.82 11.14 -10.87
C ARG A 226 0.92 12.26 -11.43
N GLN A 227 0.71 12.30 -12.76
CA GLN A 227 -0.09 13.35 -13.41
C GLN A 227 -1.56 13.34 -12.96
N ASN A 228 -2.06 12.16 -12.55
CA ASN A 228 -3.39 11.94 -12.00
C ASN A 228 -3.43 11.97 -10.44
N LEU A 229 -2.32 12.21 -9.76
CA LEU A 229 -2.29 12.40 -8.31
C LEU A 229 -2.86 13.78 -7.95
N ARG A 230 -3.71 13.81 -6.91
CA ARG A 230 -4.12 15.04 -6.22
C ARG A 230 -3.87 14.90 -4.73
N VAL A 231 -3.57 16.03 -4.07
CA VAL A 231 -3.32 16.08 -2.63
C VAL A 231 -4.17 17.14 -1.96
N ILE A 232 -4.66 16.86 -0.77
CA ILE A 232 -5.49 17.77 0.04
C ILE A 232 -4.62 18.41 1.12
N PRO A 233 -4.50 19.75 1.18
CA PRO A 233 -3.78 20.44 2.23
C PRO A 233 -4.49 20.33 3.56
N LEU A 234 -3.72 20.08 4.63
CA LEU A 234 -4.16 19.99 6.01
C LEU A 234 -3.26 20.85 6.89
N GLU A 235 -3.78 21.25 8.05
CA GLU A 235 -2.99 21.84 9.12
C GLU A 235 -3.08 20.93 10.35
N LEU A 236 -1.93 20.53 10.89
CA LEU A 236 -1.81 19.73 12.10
C LEU A 236 -0.78 20.38 13.03
N SER A 237 -1.21 20.75 14.23
CA SER A 237 -0.39 21.45 15.24
C SER A 237 0.29 22.70 14.71
N GLY A 238 -0.39 23.48 13.85
CA GLY A 238 0.14 24.71 13.24
C GLY A 238 1.17 24.45 12.11
N GLU A 239 1.38 23.21 11.72
CA GLU A 239 2.25 22.84 10.60
C GLU A 239 1.41 22.41 9.39
N LYS A 240 1.95 22.67 8.20
CA LYS A 240 1.31 22.30 6.94
C LYS A 240 1.62 20.86 6.56
N TYR A 241 0.58 20.09 6.29
CA TYR A 241 0.58 18.72 5.81
C TYR A 241 -0.25 18.59 4.55
N TYR A 242 -0.16 17.43 3.92
CA TYR A 242 -1.03 17.03 2.83
C TYR A 242 -1.52 15.60 3.04
N MET A 243 -2.73 15.31 2.56
CA MET A 243 -3.29 13.97 2.49
C MET A 243 -3.39 13.53 1.03
N GLN A 244 -2.99 12.29 0.76
CA GLN A 244 -3.22 11.56 -0.48
C GLN A 244 -3.65 10.14 -0.16
N TYR A 245 -4.32 9.47 -1.09
CA TYR A 245 -4.52 8.03 -0.99
C TYR A 245 -3.30 7.25 -1.47
N SER A 246 -3.15 6.02 -0.99
CA SER A 246 -2.17 5.09 -1.52
C SER A 246 -2.71 4.44 -2.80
N PRO A 247 -1.93 4.36 -3.88
CA PRO A 247 -2.39 3.69 -5.10
C PRO A 247 -2.56 2.18 -4.94
N TYR A 248 -2.03 1.59 -3.87
CA TYR A 248 -2.09 0.14 -3.62
C TYR A 248 -3.27 -0.31 -2.76
N VAL A 249 -3.93 0.59 -2.05
CA VAL A 249 -5.15 0.39 -1.23
C VAL A 249 -5.15 -0.95 -0.49
N TYR A 250 -4.25 -1.11 0.46
CA TYR A 250 -4.22 -2.34 1.28
C TYR A 250 -5.49 -2.55 2.10
N TYR A 251 -6.15 -1.46 2.48
CA TYR A 251 -7.43 -1.39 3.19
C TYR A 251 -8.24 -0.18 2.74
N ASN A 252 -9.53 -0.13 3.12
CA ASN A 252 -10.42 0.93 2.67
C ASN A 252 -9.89 2.33 2.98
N GLU A 253 -9.87 3.18 1.95
CA GLU A 253 -9.42 4.57 2.03
C GLU A 253 -7.99 4.72 2.62
N HIS A 254 -7.09 3.78 2.28
CA HIS A 254 -5.69 3.85 2.72
C HIS A 254 -5.06 5.17 2.29
N CYS A 255 -4.84 6.06 3.26
CA CYS A 255 -4.26 7.38 3.05
C CYS A 255 -2.87 7.52 3.66
N ILE A 256 -2.13 8.48 3.11
CA ILE A 256 -0.83 8.93 3.61
C ILE A 256 -0.96 10.42 3.89
N VAL A 257 -0.63 10.83 5.12
CA VAL A 257 -0.60 12.23 5.55
C VAL A 257 0.85 12.62 5.77
N PHE A 258 1.38 13.55 4.96
CA PHE A 258 2.80 13.85 4.94
C PHE A 258 3.09 15.35 5.10
N ASN A 259 4.22 15.67 5.71
CA ASN A 259 4.64 17.03 5.98
C ASN A 259 4.93 17.82 4.68
N ASP A 260 4.59 19.10 4.65
CA ASP A 260 4.93 20.02 3.53
C ASP A 260 6.44 20.08 3.26
N LYS A 261 7.24 19.89 4.31
CA LYS A 261 8.69 19.89 4.24
C LYS A 261 9.25 18.48 4.20
N HIS A 262 10.24 18.24 3.36
CA HIS A 262 10.99 16.99 3.36
C HIS A 262 11.96 16.97 4.55
N ILE A 263 11.46 16.56 5.71
CA ILE A 263 12.19 16.43 6.98
C ILE A 263 12.06 15.00 7.50
N PRO A 264 13.07 14.48 8.22
CA PRO A 264 13.01 13.14 8.78
C PRO A 264 11.84 12.95 9.75
N MET A 265 11.36 11.72 9.83
CA MET A 265 10.38 11.28 10.83
C MET A 265 10.98 11.43 12.24
N LYS A 266 10.13 11.80 13.18
CA LYS A 266 10.45 11.87 14.59
C LYS A 266 9.20 11.58 15.41
N ILE A 267 9.30 10.65 16.36
CA ILE A 267 8.24 10.39 17.33
C ILE A 267 8.49 11.24 18.56
N ASP A 268 7.59 12.15 18.85
CA ASP A 268 7.62 13.01 20.04
C ASP A 268 6.20 13.45 20.43
N LYS A 269 6.08 14.31 21.44
CA LYS A 269 4.80 14.85 21.90
C LYS A 269 3.95 15.46 20.79
N SER A 270 4.59 16.13 19.82
CA SER A 270 3.91 16.72 18.66
C SER A 270 3.26 15.65 17.77
N THR A 271 3.88 14.49 17.64
CA THR A 271 3.32 13.33 16.91
C THR A 271 1.97 12.92 17.48
N PHE A 272 1.88 12.71 18.80
CA PHE A 272 0.62 12.31 19.45
C PHE A 272 -0.47 13.38 19.28
N LYS A 273 -0.09 14.65 19.40
CA LYS A 273 -1.00 15.77 19.17
C LYS A 273 -1.54 15.78 17.74
N LYS A 274 -0.67 15.62 16.73
CA LYS A 274 -1.05 15.58 15.32
C LYS A 274 -1.99 14.42 14.99
N LEU A 275 -1.75 13.24 15.57
CA LEU A 275 -2.62 12.06 15.41
C LEU A 275 -4.03 12.33 15.97
N ILE A 276 -4.14 12.92 17.16
CA ILE A 276 -5.43 13.29 17.75
C ILE A 276 -6.13 14.36 16.90
N GLU A 277 -5.44 15.42 16.50
CA GLU A 277 -6.02 16.50 15.67
C GLU A 277 -6.53 15.98 14.32
N PHE A 278 -5.82 15.00 13.71
CA PHE A 278 -6.30 14.37 12.48
C PHE A 278 -7.57 13.58 12.71
N THR A 279 -7.64 12.77 13.78
CA THR A 279 -8.83 11.98 14.10
C THR A 279 -10.01 12.84 14.61
N GLU A 280 -9.78 14.10 14.97
CA GLU A 280 -10.84 15.09 15.16
C GLU A 280 -11.40 15.59 13.83
N LYS A 281 -10.50 15.87 12.87
CA LYS A 281 -10.88 16.33 11.53
C LYS A 281 -11.62 15.24 10.75
N PHE A 282 -11.21 13.99 10.94
CA PHE A 282 -11.74 12.79 10.26
C PHE A 282 -12.06 11.67 11.28
N PRO A 283 -13.18 11.79 12.02
CA PRO A 283 -13.48 10.86 13.12
C PRO A 283 -13.67 9.39 12.70
N HIS A 284 -13.96 9.16 11.44
CA HIS A 284 -14.13 7.83 10.85
C HIS A 284 -12.82 7.18 10.42
N TYR A 285 -11.67 7.86 10.61
CA TYR A 285 -10.35 7.34 10.26
C TYR A 285 -9.56 6.88 11.49
N THR A 286 -8.74 5.84 11.27
CA THR A 286 -7.58 5.52 12.10
C THR A 286 -6.35 6.18 11.46
N LEU A 287 -5.43 6.72 12.26
CA LEU A 287 -4.15 7.25 11.79
C LEU A 287 -3.02 6.79 12.73
N GLY A 288 -1.90 6.38 12.17
CA GLY A 288 -0.71 6.01 12.92
C GLY A 288 0.58 6.46 12.26
N SER A 289 1.67 6.38 13.01
CA SER A 289 3.03 6.64 12.54
C SER A 289 3.86 5.36 12.54
N ASN A 290 4.69 5.15 11.53
CA ASN A 290 5.79 4.22 11.68
C ASN A 290 6.74 4.68 12.78
N ALA A 291 7.52 3.75 13.34
CA ALA A 291 8.62 4.09 14.22
C ALA A 291 9.68 4.94 13.49
N ASP A 292 10.38 5.80 14.21
CA ASP A 292 11.39 6.73 13.69
C ASP A 292 12.81 6.17 13.66
N LEU A 293 12.99 4.89 14.02
CA LEU A 293 14.28 4.20 13.98
C LEU A 293 14.33 3.20 12.81
N PRO A 294 15.50 2.97 12.21
CA PRO A 294 15.68 1.95 11.18
C PRO A 294 15.34 0.55 11.74
N ILE A 295 15.13 -0.42 10.85
CA ILE A 295 14.79 -1.83 11.16
C ILE A 295 13.35 -2.01 11.67
N VAL A 296 12.87 -1.15 12.56
CA VAL A 296 11.53 -1.21 13.16
C VAL A 296 10.56 -0.16 12.60
N GLY A 297 11.02 0.68 11.68
CA GLY A 297 10.24 1.72 11.00
C GLY A 297 9.80 1.30 9.59
N GLY A 298 9.11 2.23 8.92
CA GLY A 298 8.75 2.12 7.51
C GLY A 298 9.92 2.34 6.56
N SER A 299 9.65 2.22 5.26
CA SER A 299 10.67 2.35 4.20
C SER A 299 11.12 3.80 3.93
N ILE A 300 10.36 4.82 4.37
CA ILE A 300 10.65 6.23 4.11
C ILE A 300 10.76 6.97 5.45
N LEU A 301 11.93 6.89 6.08
CA LEU A 301 12.21 7.60 7.34
C LEU A 301 12.64 9.05 7.11
N SER A 302 13.05 9.39 5.89
CA SER A 302 13.56 10.72 5.52
C SER A 302 12.49 11.79 5.33
N HIS A 303 11.21 11.40 5.28
CA HIS A 303 10.07 12.31 5.11
C HIS A 303 8.99 12.02 6.15
N ASP A 304 8.73 12.97 7.03
CA ASP A 304 7.74 12.87 8.10
C ASP A 304 6.35 12.64 7.54
N HIS A 305 5.73 11.51 7.93
CA HIS A 305 4.43 11.10 7.43
C HIS A 305 3.71 10.14 8.38
N PHE A 306 2.39 10.09 8.24
CA PHE A 306 1.46 9.17 8.89
C PHE A 306 0.74 8.34 7.85
N GLN A 307 0.19 7.19 8.26
CA GLN A 307 -0.66 6.35 7.42
C GLN A 307 -1.95 6.01 8.16
N GLY A 308 -3.06 5.94 7.44
CA GLY A 308 -4.35 5.65 8.02
C GLY A 308 -5.43 5.44 6.98
N GLY A 309 -6.70 5.45 7.42
CA GLY A 309 -7.85 5.27 6.55
C GLY A 309 -9.12 4.90 7.31
N ALA A 310 -10.21 4.72 6.58
CA ALA A 310 -11.51 4.30 7.10
C ALA A 310 -11.57 2.78 7.28
N TYR A 311 -10.76 2.26 8.20
CA TYR A 311 -10.65 0.83 8.46
C TYR A 311 -10.48 0.51 9.95
N GLU A 312 -11.25 -0.47 10.44
CA GLU A 312 -11.08 -1.00 11.78
C GLU A 312 -10.11 -2.17 11.75
N PHE A 313 -8.87 -1.90 12.12
CA PHE A 313 -7.82 -2.93 12.14
C PHE A 313 -8.04 -4.00 13.22
N PRO A 314 -7.54 -5.23 13.02
CA PRO A 314 -7.60 -6.30 14.01
C PRO A 314 -7.21 -5.86 15.43
N MET A 315 -6.10 -5.16 15.59
CA MET A 315 -5.61 -4.69 16.89
C MET A 315 -6.62 -3.76 17.59
N ALA A 316 -7.46 -3.00 16.86
CA ALA A 316 -8.47 -2.13 17.48
C ALA A 316 -9.50 -2.92 18.29
N ARG A 317 -9.75 -4.19 17.95
CA ARG A 317 -10.67 -5.11 18.63
C ARG A 317 -10.02 -5.89 19.78
N ALA A 318 -8.68 -5.81 19.94
CA ALA A 318 -7.96 -6.52 21.00
C ALA A 318 -8.40 -6.01 22.39
N GLU A 319 -8.56 -6.96 23.32
CA GLU A 319 -8.97 -6.70 24.68
C GLU A 319 -7.78 -6.40 25.60
N TYR A 320 -8.05 -5.75 26.74
CA TYR A 320 -7.05 -5.59 27.79
C TYR A 320 -6.83 -6.91 28.53
N VAL A 321 -5.56 -7.33 28.68
CA VAL A 321 -5.17 -8.45 29.56
C VAL A 321 -4.67 -7.98 30.90
N TYR A 322 -4.24 -6.72 31.00
CA TYR A 322 -3.80 -6.10 32.25
C TYR A 322 -4.10 -4.60 32.19
N THR A 323 -4.67 -4.04 33.27
CA THR A 323 -4.89 -2.60 33.40
C THR A 323 -4.11 -2.07 34.58
N PHE A 324 -3.63 -0.83 34.47
CA PHE A 324 -2.84 -0.18 35.51
C PHE A 324 -3.22 1.30 35.64
N ASP A 325 -2.94 1.86 36.81
CA ASP A 325 -3.18 3.27 37.10
C ASP A 325 -1.99 4.10 36.61
N MET A 326 -2.27 5.19 35.92
CA MET A 326 -1.24 6.13 35.44
C MET A 326 -0.91 7.24 36.46
N GLY A 327 -1.34 7.10 37.72
CA GLY A 327 -1.07 8.05 38.78
C GLY A 327 -1.52 9.47 38.45
N GLN A 328 -0.62 10.32 37.98
CA GLN A 328 -0.91 11.72 37.63
C GLN A 328 -1.90 11.92 36.47
N PHE A 329 -2.27 10.86 35.72
CA PHE A 329 -3.21 10.88 34.60
C PHE A 329 -4.45 10.05 34.92
N GLY A 330 -5.10 10.30 36.06
CA GLY A 330 -6.25 9.50 36.55
C GLY A 330 -7.49 9.51 35.64
N ASP A 331 -7.57 10.40 34.66
CA ASP A 331 -8.60 10.45 33.62
C ASP A 331 -8.23 9.67 32.35
N VAL A 332 -7.08 9.01 32.33
CA VAL A 332 -6.59 8.16 31.23
C VAL A 332 -6.68 6.68 31.66
N LYS A 333 -7.54 5.91 31.03
CA LYS A 333 -7.54 4.45 31.16
C LYS A 333 -6.32 3.88 30.42
N ALA A 334 -5.51 3.06 31.08
CA ALA A 334 -4.32 2.45 30.55
C ALA A 334 -4.31 0.92 30.73
N GLY A 335 -3.72 0.20 29.79
CA GLY A 335 -3.54 -1.24 29.93
C GLY A 335 -2.81 -1.90 28.78
N ILE A 336 -2.34 -3.12 29.02
CA ILE A 336 -1.69 -3.99 28.04
C ILE A 336 -2.77 -4.75 27.27
N LEU A 337 -2.61 -4.86 25.96
CA LEU A 337 -3.54 -5.59 25.08
C LEU A 337 -3.17 -7.07 24.96
N ASN A 338 -4.19 -7.91 24.74
CA ASN A 338 -4.01 -9.27 24.22
C ASN A 338 -3.62 -9.21 22.74
N TRP A 339 -2.34 -9.02 22.48
CA TRP A 339 -1.80 -8.84 21.13
C TRP A 339 -0.42 -9.50 21.02
N PRO A 340 -0.03 -10.07 19.86
CA PRO A 340 1.26 -10.74 19.71
C PRO A 340 2.46 -9.79 19.82
N MET A 341 2.23 -8.47 19.73
CA MET A 341 3.25 -7.44 19.97
C MET A 341 2.97 -6.70 21.28
N SER A 342 3.97 -5.98 21.79
CA SER A 342 3.90 -5.28 23.07
C SER A 342 3.16 -3.94 22.95
N VAL A 343 1.87 -3.92 23.27
CA VAL A 343 0.99 -2.76 23.06
C VAL A 343 0.43 -2.25 24.38
N ILE A 344 0.60 -0.96 24.66
CA ILE A 344 -0.12 -0.23 25.70
C ILE A 344 -1.22 0.59 25.01
N ARG A 345 -2.47 0.37 25.39
CA ARG A 345 -3.60 1.20 24.96
C ARG A 345 -3.96 2.21 26.03
N LEU A 346 -4.04 3.46 25.63
CA LEU A 346 -4.56 4.57 26.41
C LEU A 346 -5.89 5.02 25.85
N SER A 347 -6.83 5.39 26.72
CA SER A 347 -8.14 5.92 26.32
C SER A 347 -8.58 7.03 27.25
N SER A 348 -8.96 8.18 26.66
CA SER A 348 -9.53 9.33 27.40
C SER A 348 -10.35 10.22 26.44
N ASN A 349 -11.32 10.95 26.99
CA ASN A 349 -11.98 12.06 26.29
C ASN A 349 -11.20 13.38 26.43
N ASN A 350 -10.23 13.44 27.36
CA ASN A 350 -9.35 14.58 27.57
C ASN A 350 -8.09 14.45 26.70
N LYS A 351 -8.05 15.19 25.61
CA LYS A 351 -6.95 15.17 24.62
C LYS A 351 -5.59 15.54 25.22
N GLU A 352 -5.57 16.57 26.07
CA GLU A 352 -4.33 17.06 26.65
C GLU A 352 -3.73 16.04 27.62
N SER A 353 -4.56 15.46 28.48
CA SER A 353 -4.18 14.40 29.39
C SER A 353 -3.66 13.16 28.63
N LEU A 354 -4.36 12.77 27.56
CA LEU A 354 -3.94 11.65 26.72
C LEU A 354 -2.58 11.91 26.02
N VAL A 355 -2.38 13.10 25.44
CA VAL A 355 -1.09 13.48 24.83
C VAL A 355 0.03 13.45 25.86
N ASN A 356 -0.21 14.01 27.06
CA ASN A 356 0.79 14.05 28.12
C ASN A 356 1.14 12.65 28.65
N ALA A 357 0.14 11.76 28.77
CA ALA A 357 0.35 10.36 29.15
C ALA A 357 1.16 9.60 28.07
N CYS A 358 0.86 9.80 26.79
CA CYS A 358 1.66 9.19 25.70
C CYS A 358 3.11 9.66 25.70
N ASP A 359 3.33 10.97 25.88
CA ASP A 359 4.68 11.56 25.94
C ASP A 359 5.45 11.05 27.15
N TYR A 360 4.79 10.91 28.29
CA TYR A 360 5.37 10.33 29.51
C TYR A 360 5.80 8.87 29.30
N ILE A 361 4.97 8.04 28.67
CA ILE A 361 5.32 6.65 28.35
C ILE A 361 6.49 6.61 27.37
N LEU A 362 6.49 7.45 26.33
CA LEU A 362 7.60 7.53 25.38
C LEU A 362 8.91 7.91 26.07
N TYR A 363 8.87 8.90 26.97
CA TYR A 363 10.04 9.33 27.73
C TYR A 363 10.58 8.19 28.60
N LYS A 364 9.71 7.52 29.36
CA LYS A 364 10.07 6.36 30.19
C LYS A 364 10.63 5.22 29.35
N TRP A 365 9.98 4.89 28.24
CA TRP A 365 10.39 3.81 27.34
C TRP A 365 11.77 4.08 26.73
N ARG A 366 12.03 5.29 26.26
CA ARG A 366 13.32 5.66 25.68
C ARG A 366 14.50 5.52 26.65
N GLY A 367 14.29 5.65 27.94
CA GLY A 367 15.32 5.46 28.96
C GLY A 367 15.32 4.09 29.63
N TYR A 368 14.43 3.17 29.22
CA TYR A 368 14.23 1.90 29.91
C TYR A 368 15.17 0.80 29.42
N THR A 369 15.88 0.18 30.37
CA THR A 369 16.68 -1.03 30.15
C THR A 369 16.18 -2.13 31.10
N ASP A 370 15.98 -3.34 30.56
CA ASP A 370 15.67 -4.56 31.28
C ASP A 370 16.51 -5.70 30.71
N GLU A 371 17.63 -5.98 31.33
CA GLU A 371 18.60 -6.97 30.87
C GLU A 371 18.01 -8.39 30.85
N GLU A 372 17.11 -8.71 31.78
CA GLU A 372 16.46 -10.02 31.86
C GLU A 372 15.54 -10.26 30.65
N ALA A 373 14.94 -9.18 30.09
CA ALA A 373 14.12 -9.22 28.89
C ALA A 373 14.91 -8.89 27.60
N PHE A 374 16.23 -8.76 27.71
CA PHE A 374 17.13 -8.31 26.61
C PHE A 374 16.78 -6.94 26.03
N ILE A 375 16.23 -6.05 26.83
CA ILE A 375 15.86 -4.69 26.40
C ILE A 375 16.97 -3.73 26.84
N TYR A 376 17.62 -3.11 25.88
CA TYR A 376 18.62 -2.07 26.08
C TYR A 376 18.14 -0.80 25.41
N CYS A 377 18.06 0.29 26.17
CA CYS A 377 17.65 1.58 25.61
C CYS A 377 18.71 2.19 24.70
N ASN A 378 19.98 1.86 24.95
CA ASN A 378 21.13 2.39 24.22
C ASN A 378 22.28 1.36 24.24
N THR A 379 23.03 1.25 23.14
CA THR A 379 24.33 0.58 23.06
C THR A 379 25.29 1.44 22.25
N ASP A 380 26.49 1.68 22.78
CA ASP A 380 27.56 2.49 22.13
C ASP A 380 27.11 3.88 21.69
N GLY A 381 26.13 4.49 22.37
CA GLY A 381 25.57 5.80 22.06
C GLY A 381 24.37 5.77 21.08
N GLU A 382 24.00 4.61 20.54
CA GLU A 382 22.85 4.46 19.65
C GLU A 382 21.58 4.14 20.44
N GLN A 383 20.51 4.93 20.22
CA GLN A 383 19.19 4.74 20.83
C GLN A 383 18.44 3.58 20.15
N HIS A 384 17.83 2.70 20.94
CA HIS A 384 17.11 1.54 20.43
C HIS A 384 15.61 1.59 20.66
N ASN A 385 15.16 2.20 21.76
CA ASN A 385 13.74 2.23 22.12
C ASN A 385 12.98 3.35 21.40
N THR A 386 11.87 2.99 20.78
CA THR A 386 10.92 3.91 20.17
C THR A 386 9.50 3.33 20.21
N ILE A 387 8.51 4.05 19.66
CA ILE A 387 7.10 3.66 19.66
C ILE A 387 6.54 3.79 18.25
N THR A 388 5.64 2.87 17.89
CA THR A 388 4.71 2.99 16.75
C THR A 388 3.35 3.39 17.33
N PRO A 389 2.94 4.69 17.26
CA PRO A 389 1.68 5.16 17.82
C PRO A 389 0.54 5.07 16.79
N ILE A 390 -0.67 4.66 17.24
CA ILE A 390 -1.86 4.59 16.42
C ILE A 390 -3.03 5.23 17.19
N CYS A 391 -3.73 6.17 16.55
CA CYS A 391 -4.86 6.90 17.13
C CYS A 391 -6.16 6.64 16.35
N ARG A 392 -7.27 6.56 17.07
CA ARG A 392 -8.63 6.51 16.52
C ARG A 392 -9.65 7.07 17.50
N ARG A 393 -10.82 7.40 16.97
CA ARG A 393 -12.00 7.70 17.79
C ARG A 393 -12.73 6.41 18.13
N LYS A 394 -13.19 6.30 19.38
CA LYS A 394 -14.11 5.24 19.82
C LYS A 394 -15.17 5.85 20.73
N ALA A 395 -16.38 5.98 20.21
CA ALA A 395 -17.44 6.77 20.83
C ALA A 395 -16.93 8.19 21.17
N ASP A 396 -17.04 8.63 22.40
CA ASP A 396 -16.61 9.96 22.85
C ASP A 396 -15.12 10.06 23.21
N ASN A 397 -14.42 8.92 23.23
CA ASN A 397 -13.01 8.85 23.60
C ASN A 397 -12.08 8.86 22.38
N TYR A 398 -10.85 9.29 22.61
CA TYR A 398 -9.69 8.96 21.79
C TYR A 398 -9.03 7.71 22.36
N GLU A 399 -8.68 6.76 21.49
CA GLU A 399 -7.81 5.65 21.82
C GLU A 399 -6.46 5.86 21.15
N MET A 400 -5.40 5.68 21.93
CA MET A 400 -4.01 5.70 21.44
C MET A 400 -3.35 4.38 21.79
N ASP A 401 -3.00 3.59 20.77
CA ASP A 401 -2.20 2.37 20.94
C ASP A 401 -0.73 2.73 20.77
N LEU A 402 0.08 2.45 21.79
CA LEU A 402 1.52 2.65 21.80
C LEU A 402 2.20 1.29 21.67
N VAL A 403 2.65 0.95 20.46
CA VAL A 403 3.39 -0.30 20.25
C VAL A 403 4.85 -0.05 20.53
N LEU A 404 5.37 -0.71 21.58
CA LEU A 404 6.77 -0.59 21.99
C LEU A 404 7.67 -1.28 20.97
N ARG A 405 8.72 -0.58 20.52
CA ARG A 405 9.68 -1.06 19.52
C ARG A 405 11.10 -0.90 20.04
N ASN A 406 11.96 -1.81 19.58
CA ASN A 406 13.41 -1.75 19.85
C ASN A 406 14.16 -2.31 18.64
N ASN A 407 15.18 -1.59 18.15
CA ASN A 407 15.91 -1.93 16.92
C ASN A 407 17.30 -2.53 17.18
N ILE A 408 17.58 -3.00 18.40
CA ILE A 408 18.88 -3.57 18.73
C ILE A 408 19.22 -4.75 17.81
N THR A 409 20.47 -4.81 17.39
CA THR A 409 21.03 -5.90 16.58
C THR A 409 22.11 -6.64 17.35
N THR A 410 22.36 -7.89 17.01
CA THR A 410 23.51 -8.68 17.47
C THR A 410 24.20 -9.32 16.26
N LYS A 411 25.34 -9.97 16.48
CA LYS A 411 26.03 -10.73 15.42
C LYS A 411 25.16 -11.88 14.89
N GLU A 412 24.38 -12.48 15.77
CA GLU A 412 23.46 -13.58 15.46
C GLU A 412 22.16 -13.08 14.82
N CYS A 413 21.75 -11.85 15.17
CA CYS A 413 20.52 -11.20 14.67
C CYS A 413 20.85 -9.86 13.99
N PRO A 414 21.51 -9.88 12.81
CA PRO A 414 21.94 -8.64 12.13
C PRO A 414 20.78 -7.81 11.54
N TRP A 415 19.60 -8.41 11.40
CA TRP A 415 18.36 -7.76 10.94
C TRP A 415 17.51 -7.21 12.11
N GLY A 416 17.97 -7.37 13.35
CA GLY A 416 17.26 -7.00 14.58
C GLY A 416 16.91 -8.21 15.42
N VAL A 417 16.99 -8.06 16.75
CA VAL A 417 16.57 -9.08 17.71
C VAL A 417 15.04 -9.24 17.67
N TYR A 418 14.33 -8.14 17.46
CA TYR A 418 12.88 -8.06 17.37
C TYR A 418 12.43 -8.00 15.89
N HIS A 419 12.88 -8.99 15.13
CA HIS A 419 12.62 -9.17 13.69
C HIS A 419 12.15 -10.61 13.44
N PRO A 420 11.37 -10.88 12.38
CA PRO A 420 10.99 -12.24 12.01
C PRO A 420 12.19 -13.19 11.95
N SER A 421 12.08 -14.34 12.60
CA SER A 421 13.13 -15.36 12.61
C SER A 421 13.36 -15.95 11.23
N ALA A 422 14.58 -16.41 10.95
CA ALA A 422 14.99 -16.86 9.60
C ALA A 422 14.11 -17.97 9.01
N ASN A 423 13.59 -18.87 9.87
CA ASN A 423 12.67 -19.94 9.49
C ASN A 423 11.29 -19.43 8.98
N LEU A 424 10.94 -18.17 9.27
CA LEU A 424 9.68 -17.54 8.82
C LEU A 424 9.87 -16.72 7.52
N HIS A 425 11.13 -16.52 7.08
CA HIS A 425 11.45 -15.68 5.92
C HIS A 425 10.90 -16.22 4.60
N HIS A 426 10.57 -17.51 4.54
CA HIS A 426 9.91 -18.08 3.35
C HIS A 426 8.52 -17.47 3.10
N ILE A 427 7.85 -16.95 4.15
CA ILE A 427 6.56 -16.23 4.06
C ILE A 427 6.79 -14.72 4.18
N LYS A 428 7.44 -14.23 5.27
CA LYS A 428 7.64 -12.80 5.53
C LYS A 428 9.06 -12.54 6.02
N LYS A 429 9.84 -11.82 5.22
CA LYS A 429 11.24 -11.47 5.54
C LYS A 429 11.40 -9.98 5.90
N GLU A 430 10.52 -9.13 5.38
CA GLU A 430 10.63 -7.69 5.53
C GLU A 430 10.35 -7.25 6.96
N ASN A 431 10.82 -6.06 7.31
CA ASN A 431 10.53 -5.39 8.59
C ASN A 431 9.02 -5.24 8.80
N ILE A 432 8.60 -5.34 10.06
CA ILE A 432 7.20 -5.18 10.45
C ILE A 432 6.91 -3.70 10.67
N GLY A 433 6.17 -3.12 9.72
CA GLY A 433 5.74 -1.72 9.73
C GLY A 433 4.38 -1.51 10.39
N LEU A 434 3.88 -0.27 10.32
CA LEU A 434 2.63 0.15 10.95
C LEU A 434 1.42 -0.73 10.60
N ILE A 435 1.27 -1.11 9.34
CA ILE A 435 0.11 -1.87 8.87
C ILE A 435 0.12 -3.28 9.45
N GLU A 436 1.27 -3.95 9.40
CA GLU A 436 1.43 -5.29 9.94
C GLU A 436 1.26 -5.31 11.46
N VAL A 437 1.79 -4.29 12.16
CA VAL A 437 1.61 -4.12 13.61
C VAL A 437 0.13 -4.13 14.00
N MET A 438 -0.73 -3.52 13.19
CA MET A 438 -2.17 -3.45 13.42
C MET A 438 -2.92 -4.77 13.06
N GLY A 439 -2.21 -5.81 12.59
CA GLY A 439 -2.75 -7.14 12.31
C GLY A 439 -3.20 -7.35 10.87
N MET A 440 -2.64 -6.61 9.92
CA MET A 440 -2.85 -6.85 8.50
C MET A 440 -1.54 -7.28 7.83
N ALA A 441 -1.46 -8.55 7.46
CA ALA A 441 -0.34 -9.08 6.70
C ALA A 441 -0.35 -8.54 5.28
N ILE A 442 0.75 -7.91 4.86
CA ILE A 442 0.98 -7.58 3.45
C ILE A 442 2.11 -8.50 2.98
N LEU A 443 1.71 -9.55 2.26
CA LEU A 443 2.60 -10.60 1.79
C LEU A 443 3.02 -10.36 0.33
N PRO A 444 4.23 -10.82 -0.07
CA PRO A 444 4.77 -10.59 -1.41
C PRO A 444 4.02 -11.39 -2.49
N ALA A 445 3.94 -10.82 -3.69
CA ALA A 445 3.24 -11.40 -4.85
C ALA A 445 3.74 -12.80 -5.24
N ARG A 446 5.04 -13.10 -5.04
CA ARG A 446 5.62 -14.42 -5.32
C ARG A 446 4.85 -15.58 -4.67
N LEU A 447 4.23 -15.33 -3.50
CA LEU A 447 3.50 -16.36 -2.76
C LEU A 447 2.27 -16.88 -3.51
N ASP A 448 1.66 -16.10 -4.38
CA ASP A 448 0.55 -16.55 -5.23
C ASP A 448 0.97 -17.75 -6.08
N LYS A 449 2.05 -17.58 -6.85
CA LYS A 449 2.61 -18.67 -7.69
C LYS A 449 3.13 -19.83 -6.84
N GLU A 450 3.89 -19.54 -5.78
CA GLU A 450 4.50 -20.54 -4.91
C GLU A 450 3.43 -21.43 -4.23
N MET A 451 2.35 -20.83 -3.74
CA MET A 451 1.25 -21.58 -3.10
C MET A 451 0.43 -22.39 -4.12
N GLY A 452 0.30 -21.92 -5.36
CA GLY A 452 -0.29 -22.71 -6.45
C GLY A 452 0.51 -23.96 -6.78
N ILE A 453 1.85 -23.85 -6.83
CA ILE A 453 2.75 -25.01 -7.02
C ILE A 453 2.68 -25.94 -5.80
N LEU A 454 2.72 -25.39 -4.58
CA LEU A 454 2.63 -26.16 -3.34
C LEU A 454 1.32 -26.96 -3.27
N LYS A 455 0.20 -26.35 -3.60
CA LYS A 455 -1.11 -27.03 -3.69
C LYS A 455 -1.06 -28.27 -4.58
N ASN A 456 -0.50 -28.13 -5.78
CA ASN A 456 -0.39 -29.24 -6.72
C ASN A 456 0.54 -30.35 -6.19
N ALA A 457 1.67 -29.97 -5.61
CA ALA A 457 2.62 -30.93 -5.02
C ALA A 457 1.99 -31.73 -3.86
N LEU A 458 1.22 -31.06 -2.99
CA LEU A 458 0.51 -31.72 -1.88
C LEU A 458 -0.55 -32.70 -2.39
N LEU A 459 -1.33 -32.33 -3.40
CA LEU A 459 -2.39 -33.20 -3.97
C LEU A 459 -1.81 -34.41 -4.71
N ASN A 460 -0.61 -34.30 -5.26
CA ASN A 460 0.06 -35.38 -5.99
C ASN A 460 1.04 -36.18 -5.11
N ASN A 461 1.19 -35.85 -3.82
CA ASN A 461 2.20 -36.42 -2.92
C ASN A 461 3.63 -36.29 -3.45
N GLU A 462 3.95 -35.16 -4.08
CA GLU A 462 5.28 -34.87 -4.59
C GLU A 462 6.23 -34.41 -3.48
N ALA A 463 7.52 -34.71 -3.61
CA ALA A 463 8.54 -34.30 -2.67
C ALA A 463 8.88 -32.80 -2.85
N ILE A 464 8.39 -31.94 -1.94
CA ILE A 464 8.51 -30.47 -2.02
C ILE A 464 9.97 -30.03 -2.09
N ARG A 465 10.90 -30.72 -1.39
CA ARG A 465 12.35 -30.44 -1.44
C ARG A 465 12.97 -30.59 -2.83
N LEU A 466 12.30 -31.28 -3.77
CA LEU A 466 12.78 -31.48 -5.14
C LEU A 466 12.23 -30.45 -6.14
N ILE A 467 11.35 -29.55 -5.69
CA ILE A 467 10.73 -28.52 -6.53
C ILE A 467 11.40 -27.18 -6.18
N SER A 468 12.28 -26.70 -7.05
CA SER A 468 13.16 -25.54 -6.81
C SER A 468 12.42 -24.26 -6.40
N GLU A 469 11.23 -24.03 -6.96
CA GLU A 469 10.42 -22.84 -6.70
C GLU A 469 9.86 -22.79 -5.26
N ILE A 470 9.66 -23.95 -4.64
CA ILE A 470 9.03 -24.08 -3.33
C ILE A 470 9.88 -24.84 -2.30
N GLU A 471 11.12 -25.21 -2.63
CA GLU A 471 12.06 -25.88 -1.71
C GLU A 471 12.18 -25.18 -0.36
N LYS A 472 12.21 -23.84 -0.36
CA LYS A 472 12.27 -23.01 0.86
C LYS A 472 11.09 -23.18 1.81
N HIS A 473 9.97 -23.75 1.35
CA HIS A 473 8.79 -24.05 2.16
C HIS A 473 8.78 -25.49 2.71
N ALA A 474 9.74 -26.34 2.30
CA ALA A 474 9.69 -27.78 2.57
C ALA A 474 9.65 -28.10 4.05
N GLU A 475 10.54 -27.50 4.87
CA GLU A 475 10.61 -27.74 6.31
C GLU A 475 9.30 -27.32 7.01
N TRP A 476 8.76 -26.17 6.63
CA TRP A 476 7.47 -25.69 7.13
C TRP A 476 6.34 -26.64 6.78
N VAL A 477 6.24 -27.09 5.54
CA VAL A 477 5.19 -28.01 5.07
C VAL A 477 5.31 -29.37 5.76
N GLU A 478 6.52 -29.91 5.90
CA GLU A 478 6.80 -31.17 6.59
C GLU A 478 6.39 -31.13 8.07
N SER A 479 6.40 -29.97 8.71
CA SER A 479 6.00 -29.81 10.12
C SER A 479 4.51 -29.97 10.37
N TRP A 480 3.66 -29.80 9.36
CA TRP A 480 2.20 -29.79 9.55
C TRP A 480 1.41 -30.70 8.59
N LYS A 481 1.94 -31.06 7.41
CA LYS A 481 1.15 -31.78 6.39
C LYS A 481 0.51 -33.08 6.88
N ASP A 482 1.20 -33.81 7.75
CA ASP A 482 0.72 -35.08 8.29
C ASP A 482 -0.38 -34.93 9.36
N ASN A 483 -0.67 -33.70 9.79
CA ASN A 483 -1.76 -33.38 10.72
C ASN A 483 -3.12 -33.23 10.00
N TYR A 484 -3.13 -33.28 8.67
CA TYR A 484 -4.32 -33.04 7.85
C TYR A 484 -4.58 -34.18 6.87
N ASP A 485 -5.86 -34.51 6.68
CA ASP A 485 -6.30 -35.29 5.51
C ASP A 485 -6.50 -34.33 4.33
N ILE A 486 -5.44 -34.18 3.52
CA ILE A 486 -5.39 -33.18 2.44
C ILE A 486 -6.12 -33.68 1.22
N THR A 487 -7.13 -32.92 0.79
CA THR A 487 -7.98 -33.20 -0.37
C THR A 487 -8.10 -31.96 -1.27
N ARG A 488 -8.59 -32.15 -2.50
CA ARG A 488 -8.90 -31.02 -3.40
C ARG A 488 -9.89 -30.01 -2.81
N GLY A 489 -10.74 -30.45 -1.88
CA GLY A 489 -11.78 -29.61 -1.28
C GLY A 489 -11.28 -28.73 -0.12
N ASN A 490 -10.14 -29.07 0.53
CA ASN A 490 -9.67 -28.36 1.72
C ASN A 490 -8.25 -27.82 1.65
N VAL A 491 -7.47 -28.19 0.64
CA VAL A 491 -6.03 -27.82 0.53
C VAL A 491 -5.80 -26.31 0.56
N ASP A 492 -6.64 -25.52 -0.09
CA ASP A 492 -6.51 -24.06 -0.11
C ASP A 492 -6.72 -23.46 1.29
N GLU A 493 -7.73 -23.93 2.03
CA GLU A 493 -8.01 -23.46 3.38
C GLU A 493 -6.91 -23.87 4.38
N ILE A 494 -6.34 -25.07 4.21
CA ILE A 494 -5.20 -25.52 5.01
C ILE A 494 -3.99 -24.61 4.78
N ILE A 495 -3.61 -24.37 3.53
CA ILE A 495 -2.47 -23.50 3.18
C ILE A 495 -2.69 -22.09 3.73
N LYS A 496 -3.87 -21.51 3.54
CA LYS A 496 -4.24 -20.18 4.07
C LYS A 496 -4.16 -20.14 5.60
N SER A 497 -4.62 -21.18 6.28
CA SER A 497 -4.54 -21.29 7.73
C SER A 497 -3.09 -21.38 8.21
N GLU A 498 -2.25 -22.19 7.56
CA GLU A 498 -0.86 -22.34 7.92
C GLU A 498 -0.04 -21.06 7.66
N ILE A 499 -0.32 -20.30 6.58
CA ILE A 499 0.24 -18.96 6.36
C ILE A 499 -0.16 -18.01 7.49
N GLY A 500 -1.43 -18.07 7.95
CA GLY A 500 -1.93 -17.27 9.06
C GLY A 500 -1.16 -17.53 10.36
N LYS A 501 -0.88 -18.80 10.68
CA LYS A 501 -0.05 -19.18 11.84
C LYS A 501 1.35 -18.58 11.75
N VAL A 502 1.97 -18.68 10.56
CA VAL A 502 3.31 -18.10 10.34
C VAL A 502 3.29 -16.60 10.57
N PHE A 503 2.26 -15.89 10.09
CA PHE A 503 2.20 -14.45 10.28
C PHE A 503 2.01 -14.04 11.75
N VAL A 504 1.25 -14.79 12.54
CA VAL A 504 1.15 -14.59 14.00
C VAL A 504 2.53 -14.73 14.64
N GLN A 505 3.28 -15.78 14.31
CA GLN A 505 4.65 -15.97 14.79
C GLN A 505 5.59 -14.83 14.37
N VAL A 506 5.40 -14.28 13.17
CA VAL A 506 6.13 -13.10 12.69
C VAL A 506 5.89 -11.90 13.61
N LEU A 507 4.63 -11.64 14.02
CA LEU A 507 4.30 -10.58 14.97
C LEU A 507 4.87 -10.83 16.36
N GLU A 508 4.81 -12.07 16.87
CA GLU A 508 5.40 -12.48 18.16
C GLU A 508 6.91 -12.29 18.18
N CYS A 509 7.60 -12.62 17.07
CA CYS A 509 9.03 -12.33 16.92
C CYS A 509 9.33 -10.83 17.02
N ALA A 510 8.47 -9.99 16.43
CA ALA A 510 8.61 -8.53 16.44
C ALA A 510 8.21 -7.87 17.76
N GLY A 511 7.52 -8.58 18.64
CA GLY A 511 7.18 -8.12 20.00
C GLY A 511 8.41 -8.00 20.89
N VAL A 512 8.55 -6.87 21.60
CA VAL A 512 9.66 -6.62 22.52
C VAL A 512 9.54 -7.50 23.76
N TYR A 513 8.37 -7.54 24.39
CA TYR A 513 8.04 -8.50 25.41
C TYR A 513 7.37 -9.72 24.76
N LYS A 514 7.89 -10.92 25.07
CA LYS A 514 7.33 -12.17 24.56
C LYS A 514 6.00 -12.50 25.23
N THR A 515 5.19 -13.33 24.58
CA THR A 515 3.83 -13.66 25.03
C THR A 515 3.81 -14.77 26.09
N ASP A 516 4.96 -15.33 26.44
CA ASP A 516 5.13 -16.27 27.54
C ASP A 516 5.02 -15.58 28.92
N GLU A 517 5.03 -16.38 30.01
CA GLU A 517 4.91 -15.89 31.38
C GLU A 517 6.00 -14.88 31.74
N LYS A 518 7.27 -15.16 31.39
CA LYS A 518 8.40 -14.29 31.68
C LYS A 518 8.29 -12.93 30.93
N GLY A 519 7.89 -12.97 29.67
CA GLY A 519 7.69 -11.75 28.89
C GLY A 519 6.53 -10.91 29.42
N ARG A 520 5.43 -11.53 29.86
CA ARG A 520 4.33 -10.84 30.53
C ARG A 520 4.73 -10.18 31.85
N GLU A 521 5.49 -10.90 32.70
CA GLU A 521 6.04 -10.34 33.94
C GLU A 521 6.97 -9.15 33.66
N ALA A 522 7.84 -9.26 32.65
CA ALA A 522 8.72 -8.18 32.27
C ALA A 522 7.92 -6.97 31.75
N PHE A 523 6.84 -7.17 31.00
CA PHE A 523 5.99 -6.08 30.56
C PHE A 523 5.27 -5.40 31.73
N ILE A 524 4.78 -6.17 32.71
CA ILE A 524 4.19 -5.63 33.93
C ILE A 524 5.25 -4.85 34.74
N ARG A 525 6.51 -5.31 34.81
CA ARG A 525 7.60 -4.54 35.45
C ARG A 525 7.79 -3.17 34.81
N PHE A 526 7.72 -3.10 33.49
CA PHE A 526 7.78 -1.80 32.82
C PHE A 526 6.59 -0.92 33.18
N THR A 527 5.36 -1.44 33.17
CA THR A 527 4.18 -0.64 33.50
C THR A 527 4.18 -0.14 34.95
N ASN A 528 4.78 -0.90 35.88
CA ASN A 528 4.96 -0.46 37.26
C ASN A 528 5.91 0.75 37.42
N ASN A 529 6.73 1.07 36.40
CA ASN A 529 7.54 2.29 36.37
C ASN A 529 6.77 3.51 35.85
N LEU A 530 5.51 3.30 35.43
CA LEU A 530 4.63 4.36 34.92
C LEU A 530 3.66 4.90 35.96
N THR A 531 3.48 4.15 37.05
CA THR A 531 2.58 4.46 38.18
C THR A 531 3.21 5.45 39.17
#